data_672287346830e777a7e4d9defb0d7115
#
_entry.id   672287346830e777a7e4d9defb0d7115
#
_cell.length_a   1.000
_cell.length_b   1.000
_cell.length_c   1.000
_cell.angle_alpha   90.00
_cell.angle_beta   90.00
_cell.angle_gamma   90.00
#
_symmetry.space_group_name_H-M   'P 1'
#
loop_
_entity.id
_entity.type
_entity.pdbx_description
1 polymer ?
#
loop_
_entity_poly.entity_id
_entity_poly.type
_entity_poly.pdbx_seq_one_letter_code
_entity_poly.pdbx_strand_id
1 'polypeptide(L)'
;LPSPYSRERLAGVESLLWAIEHRVELQELAVQSADRGELEESLKRLHQFDDSQCNFVMSLSVSHMTRKQQAYLEEERDQLRMQLGLDED
;
A
#
# COMPACT_ATOMS: atom_id res chain seq x y z
N LEU A 1 -0.02 -7.69 -23.12
CA LEU A 1 1.02 -7.94 -22.12
C LEU A 1 0.93 -6.94 -20.99
N PRO A 2 1.09 -7.38 -19.77
CA PRO A 2 1.11 -6.42 -18.66
C PRO A 2 2.32 -5.51 -18.77
N SER A 3 2.13 -4.27 -18.43
CA SER A 3 3.21 -3.30 -18.48
C SER A 3 3.93 -3.25 -17.14
N PRO A 4 5.15 -2.69 -17.09
CA PRO A 4 5.81 -2.47 -15.80
C PRO A 4 4.98 -1.60 -14.88
N TYR A 5 4.17 -0.71 -15.46
CA TYR A 5 3.29 0.14 -14.68
C TYR A 5 2.28 -0.70 -13.89
N SER A 6 1.81 -1.81 -14.46
CA SER A 6 0.85 -2.66 -13.77
C SER A 6 1.45 -3.28 -12.51
N ARG A 7 2.72 -3.68 -12.56
CA ARG A 7 3.37 -4.24 -11.37
C ARG A 7 3.56 -3.18 -10.31
N GLU A 8 3.97 -1.99 -10.72
CA GLU A 8 4.15 -0.90 -9.78
C GLU A 8 2.81 -0.50 -9.15
N ARG A 9 1.77 -0.44 -9.96
CA ARG A 9 0.44 -0.10 -9.45
C ARG A 9 -0.04 -1.16 -8.46
N LEU A 10 0.18 -2.43 -8.79
CA LEU A 10 -0.23 -3.51 -7.87
C LEU A 10 0.49 -3.37 -6.53
N ALA A 11 1.79 -3.13 -6.56
CA ALA A 11 2.54 -2.95 -5.32
C ALA A 11 1.98 -1.79 -4.50
N GLY A 12 1.62 -0.70 -5.18
CA GLY A 12 1.03 0.45 -4.50
C GLY A 12 -0.32 0.14 -3.88
N VAL A 13 -1.16 -0.55 -4.64
CA VAL A 13 -2.49 -0.91 -4.13
C VAL A 13 -2.36 -1.83 -2.92
N GLU A 14 -1.44 -2.79 -2.99
CA GLU A 14 -1.24 -3.70 -1.88
C GLU A 14 -0.73 -2.98 -0.64
N SER A 15 0.14 -1.99 -0.83
CA SER A 15 0.63 -1.23 0.32
C SER A 15 -0.47 -0.38 0.94
N LEU A 16 -1.39 0.16 0.12
CA LEU A 16 -2.52 0.91 0.63
C LEU A 16 -3.45 0.00 1.43
N LEU A 17 -3.74 -1.17 0.91
CA LEU A 17 -4.58 -2.12 1.62
C LEU A 17 -3.93 -2.56 2.94
N TRP A 18 -2.62 -2.77 2.92
CA TRP A 18 -1.90 -3.06 4.13
C TRP A 18 -2.06 -1.94 5.15
N ALA A 19 -1.92 -0.69 4.70
CA ALA A 19 -1.99 0.44 5.60
C ALA A 19 -3.37 0.57 6.24
N ILE A 20 -4.41 0.32 5.46
CA ILE A 20 -5.77 0.37 6.00
C ILE A 20 -5.98 -0.74 7.01
N GLU A 21 -5.52 -1.93 6.69
CA GLU A 21 -5.69 -3.09 7.55
C GLU A 21 -4.87 -2.96 8.84
N HIS A 22 -3.69 -2.35 8.75
CA HIS A 22 -2.79 -2.20 9.87
C HIS A 22 -2.67 -0.75 10.32
N ARG A 23 -3.79 -0.03 10.28
CA ARG A 23 -3.76 1.41 10.54
C ARG A 23 -3.29 1.75 11.94
N VAL A 24 -3.55 0.90 12.91
CA VAL A 24 -3.10 1.16 14.27
C VAL A 24 -1.58 1.06 14.34
N GLU A 25 -1.03 0.02 13.74
CA GLU A 25 0.42 -0.13 13.70
C GLU A 25 1.08 1.04 12.97
N LEU A 26 0.47 1.46 11.86
CA LEU A 26 1.01 2.57 11.09
C LEU A 26 1.01 3.86 11.91
N GLN A 27 -0.07 4.10 12.64
CA GLN A 27 -0.15 5.29 13.49
C GLN A 27 0.90 5.25 14.60
N GLU A 28 1.12 4.08 15.18
CA GLU A 28 2.14 3.94 16.21
C GLU A 28 3.53 4.25 15.65
N LEU A 29 3.82 3.73 14.47
CA LEU A 29 5.10 4.02 13.84
C LEU A 29 5.27 5.51 13.60
N ALA A 30 4.20 6.15 13.13
CA ALA A 30 4.26 7.58 12.84
C ALA A 30 4.49 8.40 14.11
N VAL A 31 3.79 8.04 15.19
CA VAL A 31 3.92 8.77 16.45
C VAL A 31 5.33 8.63 17.01
N GLN A 32 5.95 7.48 16.82
CA GLN A 32 7.28 7.22 17.34
C GLN A 32 8.39 7.79 16.46
N SER A 33 8.06 8.21 15.25
CA SER A 33 9.05 8.73 14.31
C SER A 33 9.21 10.23 14.52
N ALA A 34 10.45 10.71 14.38
CA ALA A 34 10.74 12.12 14.55
C ALA A 34 10.21 12.95 13.41
N ASP A 35 10.23 12.39 12.18
CA ASP A 35 9.79 13.10 11.00
C ASP A 35 9.41 12.08 9.92
N ARG A 36 9.01 12.62 8.76
CA ARG A 36 8.57 11.79 7.65
C ARG A 36 9.66 10.83 7.17
N GLY A 37 10.89 11.28 7.15
CA GLY A 37 11.99 10.44 6.69
C GLY A 37 12.21 9.25 7.58
N GLU A 38 12.11 9.44 8.89
CA GLU A 38 12.30 8.35 9.82
C GLU A 38 11.16 7.34 9.69
N LEU A 39 9.94 7.82 9.48
CA LEU A 39 8.81 6.93 9.26
C LEU A 39 9.02 6.11 7.98
N GLU A 40 9.49 6.76 6.93
CA GLU A 40 9.74 6.08 5.66
C GLU A 40 10.80 4.98 5.85
N GLU A 41 11.86 5.27 6.58
CA GLU A 41 12.87 4.27 6.84
C GLU A 41 12.32 3.08 7.61
N SER A 42 11.44 3.34 8.57
CA SER A 42 10.83 2.26 9.34
C SER A 42 9.98 1.36 8.45
N LEU A 43 9.21 1.96 7.56
CA LEU A 43 8.37 1.18 6.64
C LEU A 43 9.21 0.32 5.73
N LYS A 44 10.32 0.86 5.23
CA LYS A 44 11.21 0.08 4.37
C LYS A 44 11.86 -1.07 5.13
N ARG A 45 12.29 -0.82 6.36
CA ARG A 45 12.99 -1.82 7.14
C ARG A 45 12.06 -2.92 7.63
N LEU A 46 10.88 -2.54 8.11
CA LEU A 46 9.97 -3.51 8.72
C LEU A 46 9.12 -4.26 7.71
N HIS A 47 8.79 -3.62 6.60
CA HIS A 47 7.85 -4.20 5.65
C HIS A 47 8.39 -4.29 4.24
N GLN A 48 9.65 -3.92 4.04
CA GLN A 48 10.31 -3.98 2.74
C GLN A 48 9.58 -3.19 1.66
N PHE A 49 8.94 -2.09 2.05
CA PHE A 49 8.32 -1.21 1.07
C PHE A 49 9.40 -0.44 0.33
N ASP A 50 9.17 -0.19 -0.95
CA ASP A 50 10.07 0.67 -1.71
C ASP A 50 9.57 2.11 -1.65
N ASP A 51 10.28 3.02 -2.34
CA ASP A 51 9.94 4.44 -2.29
C ASP A 51 8.51 4.69 -2.76
N SER A 52 8.11 4.02 -3.83
CA SER A 52 6.78 4.22 -4.39
C SER A 52 5.71 3.78 -3.41
N GLN A 53 5.90 2.62 -2.79
CA GLN A 53 4.95 2.12 -1.82
C GLN A 53 4.86 3.01 -0.59
N CYS A 54 5.99 3.53 -0.12
CA CYS A 54 5.98 4.47 0.99
C CYS A 54 5.19 5.72 0.65
N ASN A 55 5.34 6.23 -0.58
CA ASN A 55 4.59 7.39 -0.99
C ASN A 55 3.09 7.11 -1.01
N PHE A 56 2.69 5.94 -1.48
CA PHE A 56 1.29 5.56 -1.45
C PHE A 56 0.76 5.55 -0.01
N VAL A 57 1.49 4.90 0.89
CA VAL A 57 1.04 4.79 2.28
C VAL A 57 0.94 6.17 2.92
N MET A 58 1.91 7.02 2.66
CA MET A 58 1.94 8.34 3.29
C MET A 58 0.92 9.30 2.72
N SER A 59 0.37 9.00 1.55
CA SER A 59 -0.67 9.84 0.97
C SER A 59 -2.07 9.40 1.40
N LEU A 60 -2.17 8.35 2.17
CA LEU A 60 -3.46 7.81 2.59
C LEU A 60 -4.13 8.76 3.56
N SER A 61 -5.39 9.07 3.30
CA SER A 61 -6.18 9.90 4.19
C SER A 61 -7.31 9.08 4.77
N VAL A 62 -7.94 9.65 5.81
CA VAL A 62 -9.04 8.94 6.47
C VAL A 62 -10.16 8.62 5.51
N SER A 63 -10.43 9.51 4.56
CA SER A 63 -11.51 9.28 3.60
C SER A 63 -11.22 8.10 2.67
N HIS A 64 -9.95 7.71 2.53
CA HIS A 64 -9.59 6.55 1.73
C HIS A 64 -9.82 5.24 2.45
N MET A 65 -10.18 5.29 3.73
CA MET A 65 -10.32 4.07 4.53
C MET A 65 -11.76 3.57 4.61
N THR A 66 -12.67 4.19 3.87
CA THR A 66 -14.06 3.75 3.89
C THR A 66 -14.20 2.37 3.27
N ARG A 67 -15.29 1.69 3.63
CA ARG A 67 -15.54 0.36 3.06
C ARG A 67 -15.63 0.40 1.55
N LYS A 68 -16.21 1.46 1.00
CA LYS A 68 -16.31 1.58 -0.44
C LYS A 68 -14.94 1.68 -1.09
N GLN A 69 -14.06 2.47 -0.51
CA GLN A 69 -12.70 2.60 -1.04
C GLN A 69 -11.92 1.31 -0.89
N GLN A 70 -12.09 0.63 0.25
CA GLN A 70 -11.41 -0.65 0.43
C GLN A 70 -11.86 -1.66 -0.62
N ALA A 71 -13.16 -1.73 -0.87
CA ALA A 71 -13.69 -2.66 -1.87
C ALA A 71 -13.13 -2.33 -3.26
N TYR A 72 -13.05 -1.04 -3.58
CA TYR A 72 -12.51 -0.62 -4.86
C TYR A 72 -11.03 -1.05 -5.00
N LEU A 73 -10.25 -0.86 -3.94
CA LEU A 73 -8.85 -1.24 -3.98
C LEU A 73 -8.68 -2.76 -4.07
N GLU A 74 -9.52 -3.50 -3.36
CA GLU A 74 -9.46 -4.95 -3.44
C GLU A 74 -9.79 -5.45 -4.83
N GLU A 75 -10.78 -4.84 -5.47
CA GLU A 75 -11.12 -5.22 -6.83
C GLU A 75 -10.00 -4.88 -7.80
N GLU A 76 -9.41 -3.70 -7.63
CA GLU A 76 -8.28 -3.32 -8.48
C GLU A 76 -7.10 -4.27 -8.28
N ARG A 77 -6.82 -4.64 -7.03
CA ARG A 77 -5.77 -5.61 -6.75
C ARG A 77 -6.01 -6.91 -7.49
N ASP A 78 -7.23 -7.41 -7.40
CA ASP A 78 -7.55 -8.70 -8.01
C ASP A 78 -7.42 -8.65 -9.52
N GLN A 79 -7.88 -7.54 -10.14
CA GLN A 79 -7.76 -7.40 -11.58
C GLN A 79 -6.31 -7.31 -12.01
N LEU A 80 -5.49 -6.57 -11.26
CA LEU A 80 -4.08 -6.46 -11.60
C LEU A 80 -3.36 -7.81 -11.44
N ARG A 81 -3.72 -8.57 -10.41
CA ARG A 81 -3.11 -9.90 -10.25
C ARG A 81 -3.48 -10.82 -11.40
N MET A 82 -4.72 -10.73 -11.87
CA MET A 82 -5.13 -11.51 -13.04
C MET A 82 -4.34 -11.11 -14.27
N GLN A 83 -4.21 -9.80 -14.51
CA GLN A 83 -3.48 -9.32 -15.67
C GLN A 83 -2.03 -9.78 -15.66
N LEU A 84 -1.44 -9.87 -14.48
CA LEU A 84 -0.04 -10.25 -14.35
C LEU A 84 0.17 -11.76 -14.21
N GLY A 85 -0.91 -12.53 -14.22
CA GLY A 85 -0.81 -13.99 -14.09
C GLY A 85 -0.45 -14.44 -12.71
N LEU A 86 -0.69 -13.64 -11.70
CA LEU A 86 -0.33 -13.95 -10.32
C LEU A 86 -1.47 -14.59 -9.55
N ASP A 87 -2.68 -14.53 -10.11
CA ASP A 87 -3.87 -14.96 -9.39
C ASP A 87 -4.31 -16.29 -9.91
N GLU A 88 -3.55 -17.35 -9.65
CA GLU A 88 -3.92 -18.59 -10.16
C GLU A 88 -4.10 -19.54 -9.14
N ASP A 89 -4.74 -20.44 -9.34
CA ASP A 89 -5.07 -21.32 -8.41
C ASP A 89 -4.87 -22.57 -8.64
#